data_a5831e556a78d31a0e6748f6198aff04
#
_entry.id   a5831e556a78d31a0e6748f6198aff04
#
_cell.length_a   1.000
_cell.length_b   1.000
_cell.length_c   1.000
_cell.angle_alpha   90.00
_cell.angle_beta   90.00
_cell.angle_gamma   90.00
#
_symmetry.space_group_name_H-M   'P 1'
#
loop_
_entity.id
_entity.type
_entity.pdbx_description
1 polymer ?
#
loop_
_entity_poly.entity_id
_entity_poly.type
_entity_poly.pdbx_seq_one_letter_code
_entity_poly.pdbx_strand_id
1 'polypeptide(L)'
;ISTGAKVLWFLAIGLHIALIIYFTIKFMLKLQMPKVFASYFIVYVGIAVAAVTAPVFEEVKVGTFAFWFGLITFILLFVLVTVRYIKYKNVPESAKPLFCIYAAPMSLCIAGYVQSVTPKSKEFLLTMLGVATALYIVAFIKAIGYLKLKFYPTYAAFTFPFVISAIATKQTMVCLANMKQPIPVLQYVVLIETVIAVLFVVYTFVRFMQFIFTGNLANK
;
A
#
# COMPACT_ATOMS: atom_id res chain seq x y z
N ILE A 1 -20.00 -11.40 -14.56
CA ILE A 1 -20.33 -10.76 -13.25
C ILE A 1 -21.70 -10.12 -13.36
N SER A 2 -22.47 -10.12 -12.23
CA SER A 2 -23.79 -9.47 -12.22
C SER A 2 -23.69 -7.96 -12.45
N THR A 3 -24.66 -7.38 -13.17
CA THR A 3 -24.76 -5.94 -13.41
C THR A 3 -24.71 -5.13 -12.11
N GLY A 4 -25.36 -5.64 -11.04
CA GLY A 4 -25.33 -5.01 -9.72
C GLY A 4 -23.93 -4.90 -9.12
N ALA A 5 -23.09 -5.93 -9.25
CA ALA A 5 -21.70 -5.86 -8.75
C ALA A 5 -20.87 -4.83 -9.53
N LYS A 6 -21.08 -4.70 -10.85
CA LYS A 6 -20.41 -3.67 -11.66
C LYS A 6 -20.84 -2.27 -11.27
N VAL A 7 -22.11 -2.05 -10.99
CA VAL A 7 -22.64 -0.75 -10.50
C VAL A 7 -22.01 -0.39 -9.15
N LEU A 8 -21.94 -1.34 -8.20
CA LEU A 8 -21.29 -1.12 -6.91
C LEU A 8 -19.80 -0.81 -7.05
N TRP A 9 -19.11 -1.44 -8.00
CA TRP A 9 -17.70 -1.15 -8.27
C TRP A 9 -17.50 0.28 -8.78
N PHE A 10 -18.32 0.75 -9.73
CA PHE A 10 -18.26 2.14 -10.20
C PHE A 10 -18.64 3.13 -9.11
N LEU A 11 -19.62 2.82 -8.27
CA LEU A 11 -19.98 3.64 -7.12
C LEU A 11 -18.80 3.78 -6.15
N ALA A 12 -18.09 2.67 -5.85
CA ALA A 12 -16.90 2.70 -4.98
C ALA A 12 -15.79 3.59 -5.57
N ILE A 13 -15.53 3.50 -6.89
CA ILE A 13 -14.58 4.39 -7.57
C ILE A 13 -15.03 5.85 -7.46
N GLY A 14 -16.30 6.14 -7.71
CA GLY A 14 -16.84 7.51 -7.60
C GLY A 14 -16.69 8.08 -6.19
N LEU A 15 -16.99 7.29 -5.16
CA LEU A 15 -16.79 7.68 -3.76
C LEU A 15 -15.30 7.91 -3.43
N HIS A 16 -14.41 7.08 -3.98
CA HIS A 16 -12.97 7.27 -3.80
C HIS A 16 -12.47 8.55 -4.48
N ILE A 17 -12.94 8.86 -5.68
CA ILE A 17 -12.64 10.13 -6.38
C ILE A 17 -13.14 11.32 -5.56
N ALA A 18 -14.36 11.26 -5.02
CA ALA A 18 -14.91 12.29 -4.14
C ALA A 18 -14.03 12.49 -2.88
N LEU A 19 -13.54 11.39 -2.30
CA LEU A 19 -12.59 11.44 -1.18
C LEU A 19 -11.28 12.13 -1.58
N ILE A 20 -10.72 11.83 -2.76
CA ILE A 20 -9.50 12.49 -3.26
C ILE A 20 -9.73 14.00 -3.40
N ILE A 21 -10.84 14.41 -4.00
CA ILE A 21 -11.19 15.84 -4.19
C ILE A 21 -11.34 16.52 -2.82
N TYR A 22 -12.10 15.94 -1.92
CA TYR A 22 -12.29 16.46 -0.56
C TYR A 22 -10.96 16.62 0.18
N PHE A 23 -10.13 15.58 0.14
CA PHE A 23 -8.83 15.57 0.81
C PHE A 23 -7.89 16.63 0.21
N THR A 24 -7.90 16.77 -1.12
CA THR A 24 -7.10 17.78 -1.81
C THR A 24 -7.48 19.17 -1.36
N ILE A 25 -8.77 19.50 -1.36
CA ILE A 25 -9.26 20.83 -0.96
C ILE A 25 -8.95 21.12 0.51
N LYS A 26 -9.15 20.13 1.38
CA LYS A 26 -9.05 20.34 2.83
C LYS A 26 -7.60 20.30 3.34
N PHE A 27 -6.76 19.42 2.79
CA PHE A 27 -5.45 19.14 3.35
C PHE A 27 -4.27 19.49 2.42
N MET A 28 -4.42 19.32 1.09
CA MET A 28 -3.32 19.61 0.17
C MET A 28 -3.24 21.11 -0.17
N LEU A 29 -4.37 21.80 -0.41
CA LEU A 29 -4.37 23.24 -0.65
C LEU A 29 -4.02 24.06 0.61
N LYS A 30 -4.20 23.48 1.80
CA LYS A 30 -3.84 24.09 3.09
C LYS A 30 -2.77 23.26 3.79
N LEU A 31 -1.75 22.89 3.05
CA LEU A 31 -0.72 21.94 3.50
C LEU A 31 0.00 22.41 4.76
N GLN A 32 -0.01 21.57 5.79
CA GLN A 32 0.74 21.75 7.03
C GLN A 32 1.72 20.60 7.18
N MET A 33 2.98 20.82 6.82
CA MET A 33 4.00 19.78 6.78
C MET A 33 4.10 18.90 8.04
N PRO A 34 3.99 19.43 9.28
CA PRO A 34 4.00 18.59 10.47
C PRO A 34 2.87 17.57 10.56
N LYS A 35 1.75 17.80 9.85
CA LYS A 35 0.56 16.92 9.80
C LYS A 35 0.55 15.96 8.62
N VAL A 36 1.55 16.01 7.75
CA VAL A 36 1.71 15.06 6.63
C VAL A 36 2.28 13.75 7.16
N PHE A 37 1.62 12.65 6.87
CA PHE A 37 2.05 11.29 7.22
C PHE A 37 1.95 10.36 6.01
N ALA A 38 2.55 9.17 6.11
CA ALA A 38 2.48 8.18 5.05
C ALA A 38 1.04 7.71 4.73
N SER A 39 0.06 7.98 5.61
CA SER A 39 -1.36 7.78 5.31
C SER A 39 -1.90 8.59 4.13
N TYR A 40 -1.20 9.67 3.72
CA TYR A 40 -1.54 10.43 2.49
C TYR A 40 -1.49 9.55 1.24
N PHE A 41 -0.60 8.54 1.22
CA PHE A 41 -0.58 7.56 0.13
C PHE A 41 -1.90 6.82 -0.03
N ILE A 42 -2.59 6.50 1.08
CA ILE A 42 -3.84 5.72 1.04
C ILE A 42 -4.89 6.45 0.20
N VAL A 43 -4.99 7.78 0.35
CA VAL A 43 -6.01 8.56 -0.34
C VAL A 43 -5.78 8.60 -1.85
N TYR A 44 -4.56 8.84 -2.30
CA TYR A 44 -4.29 9.03 -3.73
C TYR A 44 -3.94 7.71 -4.42
N VAL A 45 -3.02 6.95 -3.86
CA VAL A 45 -2.58 5.70 -4.49
C VAL A 45 -3.60 4.58 -4.33
N GLY A 46 -4.48 4.69 -3.32
CA GLY A 46 -5.55 3.71 -3.08
C GLY A 46 -6.47 3.49 -4.29
N ILE A 47 -6.61 4.47 -5.19
CA ILE A 47 -7.37 4.31 -6.43
C ILE A 47 -6.82 3.18 -7.32
N ALA A 48 -5.54 2.81 -7.18
CA ALA A 48 -4.94 1.71 -7.91
C ALA A 48 -5.57 0.33 -7.58
N VAL A 49 -6.36 0.23 -6.51
CA VAL A 49 -7.21 -0.96 -6.25
C VAL A 49 -8.20 -1.17 -7.41
N ALA A 50 -8.68 -0.09 -8.03
CA ALA A 50 -9.51 -0.20 -9.24
C ALA A 50 -8.74 -0.87 -10.39
N ALA A 51 -7.42 -0.60 -10.53
CA ALA A 51 -6.59 -1.27 -11.51
C ALA A 51 -6.43 -2.77 -11.22
N VAL A 52 -6.35 -3.16 -9.95
CA VAL A 52 -6.25 -4.58 -9.55
C VAL A 52 -7.53 -5.34 -9.88
N THR A 53 -8.68 -4.70 -9.73
CA THR A 53 -10.00 -5.35 -9.86
C THR A 53 -10.65 -5.16 -11.23
N ALA A 54 -10.19 -4.21 -12.05
CA ALA A 54 -10.78 -3.87 -13.34
C ALA A 54 -10.97 -5.06 -14.31
N PRO A 55 -10.03 -6.03 -14.44
CA PRO A 55 -10.22 -7.17 -15.34
C PRO A 55 -11.45 -8.02 -15.01
N VAL A 56 -11.78 -8.15 -13.71
CA VAL A 56 -12.95 -8.90 -13.23
C VAL A 56 -14.24 -8.26 -13.73
N PHE A 57 -14.26 -6.94 -13.93
CA PHE A 57 -15.40 -6.18 -14.42
C PHE A 57 -15.34 -5.87 -15.92
N GLU A 58 -14.31 -6.37 -16.63
CA GLU A 58 -14.06 -6.11 -18.06
C GLU A 58 -13.80 -4.62 -18.37
N GLU A 59 -13.28 -3.87 -17.37
CA GLU A 59 -13.05 -2.42 -17.44
C GLU A 59 -11.55 -2.08 -17.39
N VAL A 60 -10.74 -2.81 -18.16
CA VAL A 60 -9.27 -2.69 -18.17
C VAL A 60 -8.81 -1.25 -18.48
N LYS A 61 -9.55 -0.49 -19.29
CA LYS A 61 -9.23 0.92 -19.59
C LYS A 61 -9.31 1.78 -18.33
N VAL A 62 -10.36 1.60 -17.52
CA VAL A 62 -10.50 2.29 -16.23
C VAL A 62 -9.36 1.89 -15.29
N GLY A 63 -9.03 0.59 -15.26
CA GLY A 63 -7.90 0.08 -14.48
C GLY A 63 -6.57 0.68 -14.92
N THR A 64 -6.30 0.79 -16.22
CA THR A 64 -5.08 1.42 -16.75
C THR A 64 -4.97 2.89 -16.32
N PHE A 65 -6.08 3.63 -16.39
CA PHE A 65 -6.10 5.03 -15.92
C PHE A 65 -5.82 5.12 -14.42
N ALA A 66 -6.48 4.27 -13.62
CA ALA A 66 -6.29 4.24 -12.17
C ALA A 66 -4.85 3.88 -11.78
N PHE A 67 -4.20 2.97 -12.53
CA PHE A 67 -2.78 2.66 -12.35
C PHE A 67 -1.88 3.89 -12.57
N TRP A 68 -2.01 4.57 -13.71
CA TRP A 68 -1.17 5.72 -14.02
C TRP A 68 -1.38 6.87 -13.05
N PHE A 69 -2.63 7.15 -12.68
CA PHE A 69 -2.93 8.14 -11.66
C PHE A 69 -2.28 7.77 -10.32
N GLY A 70 -2.41 6.51 -9.89
CA GLY A 70 -1.81 6.01 -8.66
C GLY A 70 -0.28 6.12 -8.68
N LEU A 71 0.37 5.75 -9.78
CA LEU A 71 1.82 5.82 -9.92
C LEU A 71 2.34 7.26 -9.90
N ILE A 72 1.70 8.16 -10.65
CA ILE A 72 2.09 9.59 -10.69
C ILE A 72 1.93 10.21 -9.30
N THR A 73 0.78 9.99 -8.66
CA THR A 73 0.54 10.52 -7.32
C THR A 73 1.44 9.89 -6.27
N PHE A 74 1.82 8.61 -6.41
CA PHE A 74 2.85 7.99 -5.58
C PHE A 74 4.17 8.76 -5.66
N ILE A 75 4.67 9.05 -6.87
CA ILE A 75 5.95 9.75 -7.06
C ILE A 75 5.92 11.13 -6.41
N LEU A 76 4.85 11.90 -6.63
CA LEU A 76 4.69 13.23 -6.04
C LEU A 76 4.61 13.17 -4.50
N LEU A 77 3.80 12.28 -3.96
CA LEU A 77 3.66 12.11 -2.52
C LEU A 77 4.89 11.50 -1.87
N PHE A 78 5.63 10.65 -2.58
CA PHE A 78 6.88 10.09 -2.08
C PHE A 78 7.87 11.21 -1.72
N VAL A 79 8.03 12.19 -2.60
CA VAL A 79 8.87 13.37 -2.32
C VAL A 79 8.32 14.15 -1.13
N LEU A 80 7.03 14.50 -1.15
CA LEU A 80 6.39 15.30 -0.10
C LEU A 80 6.51 14.64 1.29
N VAL A 81 6.11 13.37 1.39
CA VAL A 81 6.07 12.63 2.65
C VAL A 81 7.50 12.37 3.16
N THR A 82 8.45 12.06 2.26
CA THR A 82 9.84 11.84 2.64
C THR A 82 10.49 13.12 3.14
N VAL A 83 10.28 14.26 2.48
CA VAL A 83 10.74 15.57 2.97
C VAL A 83 10.18 15.86 4.36
N ARG A 84 8.91 15.52 4.62
CA ARG A 84 8.32 15.66 5.94
C ARG A 84 9.07 14.84 6.99
N TYR A 85 9.34 13.56 6.73
CA TYR A 85 10.02 12.69 7.70
C TYR A 85 11.49 13.08 7.92
N ILE A 86 12.16 13.66 6.92
CA ILE A 86 13.55 14.14 7.03
C ILE A 86 13.61 15.46 7.80
N LYS A 87 12.79 16.45 7.41
CA LYS A 87 12.86 17.81 7.99
C LYS A 87 12.15 17.95 9.33
N TYR A 88 11.03 17.25 9.52
CA TYR A 88 10.21 17.37 10.72
C TYR A 88 10.27 16.07 11.53
N LYS A 89 11.34 15.89 12.28
CA LYS A 89 11.65 14.66 13.02
C LYS A 89 10.67 14.38 14.18
N ASN A 90 9.92 15.39 14.63
CA ASN A 90 8.97 15.22 15.73
C ASN A 90 7.69 14.52 15.23
N VAL A 91 7.69 13.19 15.31
CA VAL A 91 6.55 12.32 14.96
C VAL A 91 5.91 11.85 16.28
N PRO A 92 4.63 12.17 16.54
CA PRO A 92 3.93 11.64 17.71
C PRO A 92 4.04 10.11 17.77
N GLU A 93 4.19 9.56 18.97
CA GLU A 93 4.37 8.11 19.13
C GLU A 93 3.24 7.31 18.50
N SER A 94 1.99 7.77 18.67
CA SER A 94 0.80 7.18 18.08
C SER A 94 0.80 7.19 16.54
N ALA A 95 1.57 8.06 15.89
CA ALA A 95 1.66 8.16 14.44
C ALA A 95 2.90 7.43 13.85
N LYS A 96 3.83 6.96 14.69
CA LYS A 96 5.03 6.26 14.23
C LYS A 96 4.72 5.03 13.37
N PRO A 97 3.76 4.15 13.72
CA PRO A 97 3.44 2.97 12.91
C PRO A 97 2.98 3.29 11.48
N LEU A 98 2.41 4.49 11.25
CA LEU A 98 2.00 4.92 9.91
C LEU A 98 3.16 4.92 8.89
N PHE A 99 4.41 5.01 9.36
CA PHE A 99 5.58 4.91 8.47
C PHE A 99 5.59 3.60 7.68
N CYS A 100 5.07 2.51 8.22
CA CYS A 100 5.05 1.21 7.55
C CYS A 100 4.20 1.19 6.27
N ILE A 101 3.33 2.20 6.08
CA ILE A 101 2.56 2.38 4.84
C ILE A 101 3.48 2.58 3.63
N TYR A 102 4.73 3.02 3.81
CA TYR A 102 5.69 3.14 2.70
C TYR A 102 5.87 1.86 1.88
N ALA A 103 5.68 0.69 2.46
CA ALA A 103 5.76 -0.59 1.73
C ALA A 103 4.59 -0.80 0.74
N ALA A 104 3.45 -0.13 0.94
CA ALA A 104 2.23 -0.40 0.18
C ALA A 104 2.15 0.25 -1.20
N PRO A 105 2.46 1.54 -1.39
CA PRO A 105 2.06 2.29 -2.59
C PRO A 105 2.62 1.71 -3.89
N MET A 106 3.94 1.46 -3.93
CA MET A 106 4.56 0.90 -5.13
C MET A 106 4.14 -0.56 -5.34
N SER A 107 3.98 -1.34 -4.27
CA SER A 107 3.48 -2.72 -4.34
C SER A 107 2.05 -2.77 -4.91
N LEU A 108 1.18 -1.84 -4.50
CA LEU A 108 -0.17 -1.71 -5.05
C LEU A 108 -0.14 -1.30 -6.53
N CYS A 109 0.75 -0.39 -6.92
CA CYS A 109 0.97 -0.03 -8.32
C CYS A 109 1.43 -1.24 -9.15
N ILE A 110 2.35 -2.08 -8.64
CA ILE A 110 2.75 -3.32 -9.31
C ILE A 110 1.54 -4.23 -9.54
N ALA A 111 0.73 -4.45 -8.51
CA ALA A 111 -0.47 -5.27 -8.64
C ALA A 111 -1.43 -4.72 -9.71
N GLY A 112 -1.67 -3.41 -9.71
CA GLY A 112 -2.47 -2.74 -10.73
C GLY A 112 -1.88 -2.84 -12.14
N TYR A 113 -0.55 -2.66 -12.27
CA TYR A 113 0.16 -2.80 -13.54
C TYR A 113 -0.01 -4.19 -14.14
N VAL A 114 0.25 -5.22 -13.32
CA VAL A 114 0.14 -6.61 -13.77
C VAL A 114 -1.28 -6.95 -14.21
N GLN A 115 -2.28 -6.40 -13.58
CA GLN A 115 -3.69 -6.68 -13.91
C GLN A 115 -4.19 -5.87 -15.11
N SER A 116 -3.90 -4.59 -15.21
CA SER A 116 -4.64 -3.69 -16.11
C SER A 116 -3.83 -3.06 -17.24
N VAL A 117 -2.49 -3.14 -17.23
CA VAL A 117 -1.68 -2.48 -18.26
C VAL A 117 -1.17 -3.48 -19.28
N THR A 118 -1.33 -3.17 -20.58
CA THR A 118 -0.78 -3.95 -21.71
C THR A 118 -0.28 -3.00 -22.78
N PRO A 119 0.85 -3.32 -23.46
CA PRO A 119 1.73 -4.48 -23.26
C PRO A 119 2.56 -4.34 -21.96
N LYS A 120 3.05 -5.49 -21.43
CA LYS A 120 3.92 -5.51 -20.28
C LYS A 120 5.38 -5.26 -20.68
N SER A 121 6.12 -4.45 -19.89
CA SER A 121 7.58 -4.33 -19.98
C SER A 121 8.22 -4.99 -18.76
N LYS A 122 9.20 -5.87 -19.00
CA LYS A 122 9.99 -6.51 -17.94
C LYS A 122 10.78 -5.48 -17.15
N GLU A 123 11.44 -4.58 -17.87
CA GLU A 123 12.33 -3.56 -17.30
C GLU A 123 11.55 -2.65 -16.36
N PHE A 124 10.38 -2.21 -16.79
CA PHE A 124 9.51 -1.37 -16.00
C PHE A 124 9.00 -2.11 -14.76
N LEU A 125 8.57 -3.35 -14.92
CA LEU A 125 8.09 -4.19 -13.81
C LEU A 125 9.20 -4.44 -12.77
N LEU A 126 10.42 -4.76 -13.22
CA LEU A 126 11.56 -4.98 -12.32
C LEU A 126 12.02 -3.69 -11.64
N THR A 127 11.96 -2.55 -12.32
CA THR A 127 12.24 -1.24 -11.72
C THR A 127 11.25 -0.95 -10.59
N MET A 128 9.95 -1.13 -10.82
CA MET A 128 8.95 -0.98 -9.77
C MET A 128 9.18 -1.96 -8.61
N LEU A 129 9.50 -3.22 -8.90
CA LEU A 129 9.80 -4.22 -7.87
C LEU A 129 11.02 -3.82 -7.03
N GLY A 130 12.09 -3.33 -7.67
CA GLY A 130 13.28 -2.84 -6.96
C GLY A 130 12.95 -1.70 -5.98
N VAL A 131 12.16 -0.73 -6.44
CA VAL A 131 11.69 0.37 -5.56
C VAL A 131 10.80 -0.17 -4.44
N ALA A 132 9.83 -1.05 -4.74
CA ALA A 132 8.96 -1.65 -3.75
C ALA A 132 9.74 -2.41 -2.67
N THR A 133 10.72 -3.23 -3.09
CA THR A 133 11.58 -4.00 -2.18
C THR A 133 12.41 -3.10 -1.27
N ALA A 134 13.00 -2.02 -1.81
CA ALA A 134 13.76 -1.06 -1.01
C ALA A 134 12.88 -0.40 0.07
N LEU A 135 11.66 0.03 -0.31
CA LEU A 135 10.71 0.63 0.63
C LEU A 135 10.19 -0.40 1.65
N TYR A 136 9.98 -1.65 1.23
CA TYR A 136 9.61 -2.76 2.11
C TYR A 136 10.66 -2.99 3.20
N ILE A 137 11.94 -3.07 2.82
CA ILE A 137 13.03 -3.29 3.78
C ILE A 137 13.09 -2.16 4.81
N VAL A 138 13.01 -0.91 4.37
CA VAL A 138 13.01 0.24 5.27
C VAL A 138 11.80 0.22 6.21
N ALA A 139 10.61 -0.06 5.68
CA ALA A 139 9.39 -0.17 6.46
C ALA A 139 9.46 -1.33 7.47
N PHE A 140 10.01 -2.49 7.07
CA PHE A 140 10.17 -3.66 7.92
C PHE A 140 11.11 -3.39 9.12
N ILE A 141 12.27 -2.77 8.87
CA ILE A 141 13.21 -2.39 9.94
C ILE A 141 12.52 -1.44 10.94
N LYS A 142 11.75 -0.46 10.45
CA LYS A 142 10.99 0.45 11.32
C LYS A 142 9.87 -0.28 12.07
N ALA A 143 9.16 -1.20 11.42
CA ALA A 143 8.10 -1.98 12.03
C ALA A 143 8.60 -2.75 13.25
N ILE A 144 9.73 -3.45 13.14
CA ILE A 144 10.34 -4.18 14.28
C ILE A 144 10.61 -3.23 15.46
N GLY A 145 11.14 -2.03 15.19
CA GLY A 145 11.35 -1.03 16.22
C GLY A 145 10.05 -0.55 16.89
N TYR A 146 8.96 -0.50 16.12
CA TYR A 146 7.66 -0.03 16.61
C TYR A 146 6.85 -1.09 17.37
N LEU A 147 7.19 -2.38 17.28
CA LEU A 147 6.56 -3.43 18.09
C LEU A 147 6.74 -3.21 19.61
N LYS A 148 7.75 -2.43 20.00
CA LYS A 148 8.04 -2.09 21.40
C LYS A 148 7.18 -0.93 21.93
N LEU A 149 6.44 -0.24 21.07
CA LEU A 149 5.60 0.88 21.47
C LEU A 149 4.34 0.40 22.20
N LYS A 150 3.69 1.31 22.93
CA LYS A 150 2.32 1.08 23.39
C LYS A 150 1.42 0.81 22.16
N PHE A 151 0.36 0.05 22.40
CA PHE A 151 -0.60 -0.20 21.32
C PHE A 151 -1.30 1.10 20.92
N TYR A 152 -1.38 1.32 19.61
CA TYR A 152 -2.17 2.39 19.01
C TYR A 152 -2.99 1.80 17.84
N PRO A 153 -4.19 2.34 17.53
CA PRO A 153 -4.98 1.91 16.35
C PRO A 153 -4.20 2.00 15.03
N THR A 154 -3.17 2.84 14.98
CA THR A 154 -2.24 2.94 13.82
C THR A 154 -1.42 1.68 13.57
N TYR A 155 -1.44 0.69 14.47
CA TYR A 155 -0.88 -0.65 14.24
C TYR A 155 -1.54 -1.37 13.05
N ALA A 156 -2.73 -0.94 12.61
CA ALA A 156 -3.30 -1.35 11.33
C ALA A 156 -2.33 -1.17 10.15
N ALA A 157 -1.36 -0.24 10.25
CA ALA A 157 -0.31 -0.06 9.25
C ALA A 157 0.70 -1.22 9.16
N PHE A 158 0.66 -2.19 10.05
CA PHE A 158 1.47 -3.43 9.96
C PHE A 158 0.79 -4.52 9.13
N THR A 159 -0.43 -4.35 8.68
CA THR A 159 -1.20 -5.39 7.97
C THR A 159 -1.07 -5.24 6.45
N PHE A 160 -1.96 -4.48 5.84
CA PHE A 160 -2.06 -4.33 4.39
C PHE A 160 -0.72 -4.03 3.69
N PRO A 161 0.17 -3.14 4.17
CA PRO A 161 1.43 -2.85 3.49
C PRO A 161 2.31 -4.09 3.25
N PHE A 162 2.43 -4.96 4.23
CA PHE A 162 3.24 -6.18 4.10
C PHE A 162 2.52 -7.25 3.28
N VAL A 163 1.20 -7.33 3.37
CA VAL A 163 0.39 -8.26 2.56
C VAL A 163 0.46 -7.90 1.09
N ILE A 164 0.26 -6.62 0.74
CA ILE A 164 0.27 -6.20 -0.67
C ILE A 164 1.68 -6.32 -1.28
N SER A 165 2.75 -6.22 -0.49
CA SER A 165 4.11 -6.47 -0.97
C SER A 165 4.29 -7.92 -1.40
N ALA A 166 3.88 -8.88 -0.57
CA ALA A 166 3.94 -10.31 -0.92
C ALA A 166 3.10 -10.63 -2.17
N ILE A 167 1.91 -10.02 -2.28
CA ILE A 167 1.05 -10.16 -3.47
C ILE A 167 1.74 -9.59 -4.70
N ALA A 168 2.34 -8.41 -4.62
CA ALA A 168 3.02 -7.74 -5.72
C ALA A 168 4.23 -8.56 -6.23
N THR A 169 5.04 -9.08 -5.31
CA THR A 169 6.19 -9.95 -5.65
C THR A 169 5.71 -11.24 -6.32
N LYS A 170 4.64 -11.87 -5.80
CA LYS A 170 4.03 -13.06 -6.40
C LYS A 170 3.48 -12.76 -7.80
N GLN A 171 2.75 -11.66 -7.98
CA GLN A 171 2.21 -11.28 -9.29
C GLN A 171 3.32 -10.95 -10.28
N THR A 172 4.40 -10.31 -9.85
CA THR A 172 5.59 -10.08 -10.67
C THR A 172 6.21 -11.41 -11.12
N MET A 173 6.39 -12.36 -10.22
CA MET A 173 6.92 -13.68 -10.52
C MET A 173 6.09 -14.38 -11.59
N VAL A 174 4.77 -14.41 -11.43
CA VAL A 174 3.85 -15.03 -12.40
C VAL A 174 3.85 -14.28 -13.74
N CYS A 175 3.85 -12.95 -13.72
CA CYS A 175 3.89 -12.14 -14.93
C CYS A 175 5.16 -12.41 -15.76
N LEU A 176 6.32 -12.47 -15.11
CA LEU A 176 7.60 -12.79 -15.75
C LEU A 176 7.62 -14.21 -16.31
N ALA A 177 7.04 -15.18 -15.61
CA ALA A 177 6.91 -16.55 -16.11
C ALA A 177 6.04 -16.61 -17.38
N ASN A 178 4.92 -15.87 -17.42
CA ASN A 178 4.05 -15.76 -18.60
C ASN A 178 4.76 -15.07 -19.78
N MET A 179 5.72 -14.16 -19.49
CA MET A 179 6.59 -13.54 -20.49
C MET A 179 7.74 -14.45 -20.94
N LYS A 180 7.78 -15.72 -20.49
CA LYS A 180 8.88 -16.68 -20.73
C LYS A 180 10.25 -16.21 -20.22
N GLN A 181 10.25 -15.40 -19.17
CA GLN A 181 11.45 -14.83 -18.53
C GLN A 181 11.42 -15.02 -17.00
N PRO A 182 11.26 -16.25 -16.50
CA PRO A 182 11.11 -16.52 -15.09
C PRO A 182 12.37 -16.13 -14.30
N ILE A 183 12.16 -15.66 -13.07
CA ILE A 183 13.22 -15.40 -12.08
C ILE A 183 12.95 -16.29 -10.87
N PRO A 184 13.57 -17.49 -10.78
CA PRO A 184 13.23 -18.50 -9.76
C PRO A 184 13.44 -18.03 -8.32
N VAL A 185 14.39 -17.13 -8.08
CA VAL A 185 14.67 -16.62 -6.72
C VAL A 185 13.47 -15.89 -6.10
N LEU A 186 12.55 -15.33 -6.91
CA LEU A 186 11.38 -14.61 -6.41
C LEU A 186 10.45 -15.52 -5.59
N GLN A 187 10.43 -16.84 -5.80
CA GLN A 187 9.62 -17.74 -4.99
C GLN A 187 10.00 -17.70 -3.51
N TYR A 188 11.29 -17.58 -3.20
CA TYR A 188 11.78 -17.48 -1.82
C TYR A 188 11.45 -16.13 -1.22
N VAL A 189 11.54 -15.05 -2.03
CA VAL A 189 11.14 -13.70 -1.58
C VAL A 189 9.65 -13.68 -1.24
N VAL A 190 8.79 -14.23 -2.10
CA VAL A 190 7.35 -14.38 -1.85
C VAL A 190 7.07 -15.14 -0.56
N LEU A 191 7.79 -16.25 -0.33
CA LEU A 191 7.62 -17.03 0.88
C LEU A 191 7.97 -16.23 2.13
N ILE A 192 9.12 -15.54 2.13
CA ILE A 192 9.58 -14.72 3.26
C ILE A 192 8.60 -13.57 3.53
N GLU A 193 8.22 -12.82 2.48
CA GLU A 193 7.26 -11.73 2.62
C GLU A 193 5.89 -12.21 3.12
N THR A 194 5.44 -13.39 2.64
CA THR A 194 4.17 -13.98 3.09
C THR A 194 4.21 -14.35 4.58
N VAL A 195 5.30 -14.99 5.03
CA VAL A 195 5.45 -15.35 6.45
C VAL A 195 5.47 -14.09 7.32
N ILE A 196 6.22 -13.06 6.92
CA ILE A 196 6.28 -11.78 7.64
C ILE A 196 4.89 -11.13 7.68
N ALA A 197 4.18 -11.10 6.55
CA ALA A 197 2.83 -10.53 6.47
C ALA A 197 1.86 -11.25 7.42
N VAL A 198 1.85 -12.59 7.43
CA VAL A 198 1.01 -13.38 8.33
C VAL A 198 1.32 -13.07 9.80
N LEU A 199 2.60 -13.03 10.17
CA LEU A 199 3.01 -12.71 11.54
C LEU A 199 2.54 -11.32 11.97
N PHE A 200 2.68 -10.30 11.12
CA PHE A 200 2.21 -8.95 11.42
C PHE A 200 0.68 -8.85 11.50
N VAL A 201 -0.04 -9.54 10.61
CA VAL A 201 -1.52 -9.57 10.65
C VAL A 201 -2.00 -10.22 11.94
N VAL A 202 -1.47 -11.40 12.29
CA VAL A 202 -1.85 -12.10 13.53
C VAL A 202 -1.48 -11.26 14.76
N TYR A 203 -0.27 -10.71 14.80
CA TYR A 203 0.16 -9.83 15.90
C TYR A 203 -0.79 -8.64 16.06
N THR A 204 -1.08 -7.94 14.97
CA THR A 204 -1.98 -6.78 14.97
C THR A 204 -3.38 -7.17 15.44
N PHE A 205 -3.92 -8.27 14.94
CA PHE A 205 -5.22 -8.78 15.34
C PHE A 205 -5.28 -9.06 16.84
N VAL A 206 -4.29 -9.76 17.39
CA VAL A 206 -4.21 -10.07 18.83
C VAL A 206 -4.15 -8.78 19.64
N ARG A 207 -3.35 -7.78 19.22
CA ARG A 207 -3.26 -6.49 19.93
C ARG A 207 -4.59 -5.72 19.91
N PHE A 208 -5.32 -5.74 18.79
CA PHE A 208 -6.65 -5.15 18.70
C PHE A 208 -7.66 -5.87 19.60
N MET A 209 -7.65 -7.20 19.61
CA MET A 209 -8.55 -7.98 20.49
C MET A 209 -8.25 -7.72 21.97
N GLN A 210 -6.98 -7.69 22.36
CA GLN A 210 -6.60 -7.33 23.71
C GLN A 210 -7.13 -5.95 24.10
N PHE A 211 -6.98 -4.96 23.23
CA PHE A 211 -7.49 -3.61 23.48
C PHE A 211 -9.01 -3.57 23.64
N ILE A 212 -9.76 -4.28 22.77
CA ILE A 212 -11.23 -4.30 22.82
C ILE A 212 -11.73 -4.96 24.10
N PHE A 213 -11.14 -6.10 24.50
CA PHE A 213 -11.65 -6.88 25.62
C PHE A 213 -11.14 -6.42 27.00
N THR A 214 -9.95 -5.81 27.08
CA THR A 214 -9.41 -5.39 28.38
C THR A 214 -9.66 -3.93 28.69
N GLY A 215 -10.10 -3.12 27.71
CA GLY A 215 -10.30 -1.68 27.88
C GLY A 215 -9.03 -0.91 28.25
N ASN A 216 -7.95 -1.63 28.53
CA ASN A 216 -6.65 -1.09 28.88
C ASN A 216 -5.65 -1.35 27.73
N LEU A 217 -5.04 -0.29 27.27
CA LEU A 217 -3.76 -0.36 26.60
C LEU A 217 -2.79 -0.98 27.61
N ALA A 218 -2.64 -2.30 27.59
CA ALA A 218 -1.80 -2.99 28.55
C ALA A 218 -0.42 -2.29 28.61
N ASN A 219 -0.26 -1.54 29.65
CA ASN A 219 1.05 -1.11 30.12
C ASN A 219 1.75 -2.37 30.62
N LYS A 220 2.52 -3.02 29.77
CA LYS A 220 3.65 -3.87 30.20
C LYS A 220 4.61 -4.01 29.03
#